data_6b2d0e1bef21b7f49e9e8c9ed62dc8f8
#
_entry.id   6b2d0e1bef21b7f49e9e8c9ed62dc8f8
#
_cell.length_a   1.000
_cell.length_b   1.000
_cell.length_c   1.000
_cell.angle_alpha   90.00
_cell.angle_beta   90.00
_cell.angle_gamma   90.00
#
_symmetry.space_group_name_H-M   'P 1'
#
loop_
_entity.id
_entity.type
_entity.pdbx_description
1 polymer ?
#
loop_
_entity_poly.entity_id
_entity_poly.type
_entity_poly.pdbx_seq_one_letter_code
_entity_poly.pdbx_strand_id
1 'polypeptide(L)'
;MTHQLNQDSARPTQLQEDKTEVVSGTSRRDFLSAAGALVVSVASGSLPTEAFAQAAGRAAAATGGAVGTTLATISAIKPALNAEELDSWVAIQADGSVVAYYGKVDLGQGLDVAIGQIVAEELDVSYRKVKIVMGNSATSLNQGGASSALGIQGGAKPLRNASAEARRILLNLASEKLNVPVANLSIFDGVISVKGNEAQKVSYAELIGGKYFNSKVEWNKRIGNPLDVKGVAKPKSQSEYKVVGLSLPRNDVAWKVYGTEGNIADVRVPGMLHARVIRTPVAGGLAEKVDESSIKHIKGARVVREKNFLAVVAEREWDAVKAAKELKVTWVANSKPFPEFEKLHEHIRQAPTRKRSEDIKNGDVASALKSAVKVVEAEYLWPFQSHASMGPASAVADVKA
;
A
#
# COMPACT_ATOMS: atom_id res chain seq x y z
N MET A 1 -57.06 -23.05 -9.25
CA MET A 1 -57.22 -22.54 -7.87
C MET A 1 -56.20 -21.42 -7.70
N THR A 2 -56.73 -20.22 -7.82
CA THR A 2 -56.00 -18.94 -7.79
C THR A 2 -55.88 -18.48 -6.34
N HIS A 3 -54.68 -18.38 -5.80
CA HIS A 3 -54.45 -17.69 -4.52
C HIS A 3 -54.03 -16.25 -4.79
N GLN A 4 -54.94 -15.33 -4.53
CA GLN A 4 -54.69 -13.92 -4.38
C GLN A 4 -53.93 -13.68 -3.09
N LEU A 5 -52.76 -13.02 -3.19
CA LEU A 5 -52.07 -12.45 -2.03
C LEU A 5 -52.58 -11.02 -1.79
N ASN A 6 -53.12 -10.86 -0.62
CA ASN A 6 -53.66 -9.63 -0.05
C ASN A 6 -52.52 -8.62 0.17
N GLN A 7 -52.68 -7.43 -0.42
CA GLN A 7 -51.82 -6.27 -0.12
C GLN A 7 -52.45 -5.51 1.05
N ASP A 8 -51.94 -5.72 2.23
CA ASP A 8 -52.18 -4.81 3.36
C ASP A 8 -51.09 -3.76 3.44
N SER A 9 -51.47 -2.55 3.09
CA SER A 9 -50.71 -1.34 3.14
C SER A 9 -50.53 -0.84 4.58
N ALA A 10 -49.38 -1.08 5.17
CA ALA A 10 -49.00 -0.37 6.38
C ALA A 10 -48.44 1.01 6.00
N ARG A 11 -49.15 2.07 6.37
CA ARG A 11 -48.66 3.46 6.30
C ARG A 11 -47.49 3.65 7.26
N PRO A 12 -46.42 4.34 6.89
CA PRO A 12 -45.37 4.71 7.84
C PRO A 12 -45.91 5.77 8.82
N THR A 13 -45.75 5.52 10.07
CA THR A 13 -45.99 6.43 11.20
C THR A 13 -45.20 7.72 10.98
N GLN A 14 -45.91 8.84 11.00
CA GLN A 14 -45.29 10.17 11.03
C GLN A 14 -44.37 10.29 12.23
N LEU A 15 -43.06 10.44 11.97
CA LEU A 15 -42.13 10.91 12.96
C LEU A 15 -42.43 12.38 13.24
N GLN A 16 -42.74 12.66 14.48
CA GLN A 16 -42.94 13.99 15.04
C GLN A 16 -41.68 14.80 14.81
N GLU A 17 -41.76 15.90 14.07
CA GLU A 17 -40.70 16.87 13.92
C GLU A 17 -40.45 17.54 15.28
N ASP A 18 -39.37 17.14 15.92
CA ASP A 18 -38.83 17.85 17.05
C ASP A 18 -38.21 19.16 16.52
N LYS A 19 -38.87 20.28 16.83
CA LYS A 19 -38.36 21.61 16.48
C LYS A 19 -37.12 21.91 17.31
N THR A 20 -35.96 21.54 16.78
CA THR A 20 -34.70 22.09 17.25
C THR A 20 -34.66 23.57 16.85
N GLU A 21 -34.69 24.44 17.85
CA GLU A 21 -34.44 25.87 17.69
C GLU A 21 -33.11 26.07 16.94
N VAL A 22 -33.22 26.61 15.73
CA VAL A 22 -32.08 27.08 14.97
C VAL A 22 -31.56 28.33 15.67
N VAL A 23 -30.48 28.19 16.43
CA VAL A 23 -29.71 29.32 16.91
C VAL A 23 -29.09 29.99 15.68
N SER A 24 -29.75 31.07 15.21
CA SER A 24 -29.28 31.89 14.14
C SER A 24 -28.06 32.69 14.63
N GLY A 25 -26.93 32.54 13.95
CA GLY A 25 -25.88 33.53 14.07
C GLY A 25 -24.41 33.08 14.11
N THR A 26 -24.09 31.83 13.94
CA THR A 26 -22.66 31.45 13.86
C THR A 26 -22.22 31.33 12.41
N SER A 27 -21.31 32.19 11.95
CA SER A 27 -20.75 32.10 10.61
C SER A 27 -19.85 30.85 10.51
N ARG A 28 -19.66 30.31 9.29
CA ARG A 28 -18.72 29.18 9.05
C ARG A 28 -17.33 29.46 9.60
N ARG A 29 -16.95 30.74 9.63
CA ARG A 29 -15.66 31.21 10.15
C ARG A 29 -15.61 31.10 11.68
N ASP A 30 -16.69 31.42 12.38
CA ASP A 30 -16.79 31.34 13.84
C ASP A 30 -16.84 29.89 14.29
N PHE A 31 -17.51 28.99 13.52
CA PHE A 31 -17.51 27.56 13.77
C PHE A 31 -16.11 26.95 13.65
N LEU A 32 -15.37 27.30 12.58
CA LEU A 32 -14.01 26.79 12.38
C LEU A 32 -13.02 27.36 13.42
N SER A 33 -13.21 28.58 13.86
CA SER A 33 -12.42 29.19 14.93
C SER A 33 -12.70 28.54 16.29
N ALA A 34 -13.97 28.24 16.59
CA ALA A 34 -14.36 27.54 17.79
C ALA A 34 -13.90 26.07 17.81
N ALA A 35 -13.95 25.39 16.68
CA ALA A 35 -13.43 24.02 16.54
C ALA A 35 -11.91 23.96 16.70
N GLY A 36 -11.19 24.93 16.15
CA GLY A 36 -9.74 25.07 16.34
C GLY A 36 -9.36 25.36 17.80
N ALA A 37 -10.11 26.20 18.49
CA ALA A 37 -9.91 26.49 19.90
C ALA A 37 -10.23 25.28 20.81
N LEU A 38 -11.22 24.48 20.44
CA LEU A 38 -11.59 23.26 21.20
C LEU A 38 -10.50 22.18 21.08
N VAL A 39 -9.90 22.01 19.91
CA VAL A 39 -8.79 21.05 19.70
C VAL A 39 -7.54 21.50 20.46
N VAL A 40 -7.23 22.78 20.51
CA VAL A 40 -6.09 23.32 21.25
C VAL A 40 -6.32 23.21 22.77
N SER A 41 -7.54 23.43 23.26
CA SER A 41 -7.82 23.33 24.71
C SER A 41 -7.81 21.87 25.21
N VAL A 42 -8.17 20.89 24.39
CA VAL A 42 -8.06 19.46 24.77
C VAL A 42 -6.59 19.00 24.75
N ALA A 43 -5.75 19.53 23.87
CA ALA A 43 -4.33 19.22 23.81
C ALA A 43 -3.51 19.90 24.94
N SER A 44 -3.94 21.08 25.42
CA SER A 44 -3.22 21.84 26.47
C SER A 44 -3.51 21.40 27.90
N GLY A 45 -4.49 20.53 28.11
CA GLY A 45 -5.00 20.18 29.46
C GLY A 45 -4.18 19.12 30.22
N SER A 46 -3.16 18.48 29.68
CA SER A 46 -2.50 17.36 30.38
C SER A 46 -1.03 17.05 30.01
N LEU A 47 -0.30 17.92 29.30
CA LEU A 47 1.13 17.70 29.03
C LEU A 47 1.96 18.95 29.37
N PRO A 48 3.17 18.79 29.94
CA PRO A 48 4.07 19.90 30.18
C PRO A 48 4.49 20.60 28.90
N THR A 49 4.54 21.92 28.92
CA THR A 49 4.88 22.79 27.78
C THR A 49 6.24 22.46 27.13
N GLU A 50 7.15 21.86 27.88
CA GLU A 50 8.46 21.43 27.38
C GLU A 50 8.40 20.26 26.39
N ALA A 51 7.38 19.41 26.46
CA ALA A 51 7.20 18.30 25.50
C ALA A 51 6.79 18.80 24.11
N PHE A 52 6.07 19.92 24.04
CA PHE A 52 5.65 20.52 22.77
C PHE A 52 6.81 21.28 22.07
N ALA A 53 7.65 21.95 22.84
CA ALA A 53 8.82 22.62 22.29
C ALA A 53 9.85 21.62 21.73
N GLN A 54 10.01 20.47 22.36
CA GLN A 54 10.87 19.39 21.88
C GLN A 54 10.31 18.65 20.65
N ALA A 55 8.99 18.51 20.55
CA ALA A 55 8.34 17.92 19.38
C ALA A 55 8.40 18.86 18.16
N ALA A 56 8.17 20.16 18.35
CA ALA A 56 8.29 21.18 17.31
C ALA A 56 9.73 21.38 16.83
N GLY A 57 10.72 21.34 17.72
CA GLY A 57 12.14 21.39 17.39
C GLY A 57 12.63 20.17 16.61
N ARG A 58 12.09 18.99 16.92
CA ARG A 58 12.37 17.76 16.14
C ARG A 58 11.68 17.72 14.80
N ALA A 59 10.47 18.29 14.67
CA ALA A 59 9.78 18.40 13.39
C ALA A 59 10.51 19.35 12.41
N ALA A 60 11.04 20.47 12.91
CA ALA A 60 11.80 21.42 12.08
C ALA A 60 13.17 20.85 11.62
N ALA A 61 13.77 19.97 12.39
CA ALA A 61 15.01 19.27 12.01
C ALA A 61 14.78 18.07 11.06
N ALA A 62 13.55 17.53 11.01
CA ALA A 62 13.21 16.37 10.19
C ALA A 62 12.85 16.72 8.72
N THR A 63 12.57 17.99 8.42
CA THR A 63 12.12 18.40 7.07
C THR A 63 13.23 18.57 6.03
N GLY A 64 14.49 18.35 6.39
CA GLY A 64 15.62 18.56 5.46
C GLY A 64 16.57 17.40 5.20
N GLY A 65 16.48 16.26 5.91
CA GLY A 65 17.58 15.30 5.83
C GLY A 65 17.26 13.81 6.01
N ALA A 66 16.10 13.45 6.55
CA ALA A 66 15.91 12.09 7.05
C ALA A 66 15.56 11.02 5.99
N VAL A 67 14.90 11.38 4.89
CA VAL A 67 14.50 10.40 3.86
C VAL A 67 15.70 9.95 3.04
N GLY A 68 16.61 10.88 2.69
CA GLY A 68 17.81 10.57 1.92
C GLY A 68 18.84 9.77 2.72
N THR A 69 19.04 10.11 3.98
CA THR A 69 20.07 9.46 4.83
C THR A 69 19.65 8.03 5.22
N THR A 70 18.37 7.81 5.54
CA THR A 70 17.88 6.48 5.91
C THR A 70 17.89 5.51 4.71
N LEU A 71 17.52 6.01 3.51
CA LEU A 71 17.56 5.20 2.30
C LEU A 71 18.99 4.89 1.85
N ALA A 72 19.91 5.86 1.96
CA ALA A 72 21.33 5.65 1.65
C ALA A 72 21.98 4.62 2.59
N THR A 73 21.67 4.66 3.88
CA THR A 73 22.21 3.70 4.87
C THR A 73 21.67 2.29 4.62
N ILE A 74 20.38 2.16 4.31
CA ILE A 74 19.78 0.87 3.97
C ILE A 74 20.35 0.33 2.65
N SER A 75 20.55 1.20 1.66
CA SER A 75 21.11 0.83 0.36
C SER A 75 22.57 0.36 0.45
N ALA A 76 23.35 0.88 1.39
CA ALA A 76 24.74 0.50 1.57
C ALA A 76 24.93 -0.91 2.19
N ILE A 77 23.91 -1.45 2.84
CA ILE A 77 23.97 -2.73 3.55
C ILE A 77 23.41 -3.89 2.70
N LYS A 78 22.72 -3.60 1.60
CA LYS A 78 22.01 -4.61 0.83
C LYS A 78 22.74 -5.05 -0.42
N PRO A 79 22.97 -6.36 -0.63
CA PRO A 79 23.50 -6.89 -1.87
C PRO A 79 22.55 -6.67 -3.04
N ALA A 80 23.03 -6.91 -4.26
CA ALA A 80 22.19 -6.89 -5.45
C ALA A 80 20.93 -7.77 -5.25
N LEU A 81 19.78 -7.27 -5.74
CA LEU A 81 18.50 -7.95 -5.57
C LEU A 81 18.50 -9.33 -6.24
N ASN A 82 18.45 -10.37 -5.44
CA ASN A 82 18.33 -11.75 -5.87
C ASN A 82 17.34 -12.48 -4.96
N ALA A 83 16.29 -13.06 -5.52
CA ALA A 83 15.26 -13.73 -4.74
C ALA A 83 15.76 -14.98 -4.01
N GLU A 84 16.87 -15.58 -4.45
CA GLU A 84 17.52 -16.69 -3.77
C GLU A 84 18.31 -16.28 -2.52
N GLU A 85 18.71 -15.01 -2.42
CA GLU A 85 19.49 -14.50 -1.30
C GLU A 85 18.56 -14.09 -0.15
N LEU A 86 18.74 -14.68 1.02
CA LEU A 86 17.96 -14.37 2.23
C LEU A 86 18.05 -12.88 2.58
N ASP A 87 19.20 -12.28 2.35
CA ASP A 87 19.48 -10.88 2.59
C ASP A 87 18.69 -9.92 1.70
N SER A 88 18.07 -10.43 0.62
CA SER A 88 17.11 -9.67 -0.19
C SER A 88 15.73 -9.52 0.48
N TRP A 89 15.47 -10.25 1.55
CA TRP A 89 14.20 -10.28 2.26
C TRP A 89 14.27 -9.66 3.64
N VAL A 90 15.31 -9.98 4.41
CA VAL A 90 15.42 -9.61 5.82
C VAL A 90 16.86 -9.25 6.14
N ALA A 91 17.04 -8.21 6.96
CA ALA A 91 18.33 -7.82 7.52
C ALA A 91 18.20 -7.55 9.02
N ILE A 92 19.21 -7.95 9.80
CA ILE A 92 19.35 -7.57 11.20
C ILE A 92 20.33 -6.42 11.28
N GLN A 93 19.91 -5.29 11.83
CA GLN A 93 20.73 -4.09 11.96
C GLN A 93 21.72 -4.24 13.13
N ALA A 94 22.70 -3.35 13.20
CA ALA A 94 23.74 -3.37 14.25
C ALA A 94 23.15 -3.25 15.67
N ASP A 95 22.01 -2.60 15.82
CA ASP A 95 21.28 -2.45 17.09
C ASP A 95 20.33 -3.64 17.39
N GLY A 96 20.28 -4.63 16.51
CA GLY A 96 19.37 -5.78 16.62
C GLY A 96 17.97 -5.54 16.09
N SER A 97 17.65 -4.36 15.57
CA SER A 97 16.40 -4.11 14.87
C SER A 97 16.35 -4.86 13.53
N VAL A 98 15.15 -5.09 13.04
CA VAL A 98 14.89 -5.86 11.83
C VAL A 98 14.42 -4.93 10.72
N VAL A 99 15.03 -5.04 9.55
CA VAL A 99 14.52 -4.45 8.32
C VAL A 99 14.05 -5.57 7.40
N ALA A 100 12.80 -5.50 6.96
CA ALA A 100 12.27 -6.43 5.98
C ALA A 100 11.87 -5.70 4.69
N TYR A 101 12.17 -6.30 3.56
CA TYR A 101 11.98 -5.73 2.24
C TYR A 101 10.79 -6.38 1.57
N TYR A 102 9.81 -5.57 1.24
CA TYR A 102 8.55 -6.04 0.70
C TYR A 102 8.27 -5.40 -0.66
N GLY A 103 8.04 -6.22 -1.67
CA GLY A 103 8.00 -5.79 -3.07
C GLY A 103 6.64 -5.31 -3.59
N LYS A 104 5.65 -5.13 -2.71
CA LYS A 104 4.38 -4.48 -3.05
C LYS A 104 4.28 -3.14 -2.34
N VAL A 105 3.21 -2.39 -2.61
CA VAL A 105 2.99 -1.07 -2.02
C VAL A 105 1.74 -1.05 -1.14
N ASP A 106 1.75 -0.19 -0.14
CA ASP A 106 0.56 0.18 0.61
C ASP A 106 -0.21 1.25 -0.16
N LEU A 107 -1.47 0.97 -0.46
CA LEU A 107 -2.39 1.90 -1.13
C LEU A 107 -3.35 2.57 -0.14
N GLY A 108 -3.03 2.53 1.16
CA GLY A 108 -3.82 3.09 2.25
C GLY A 108 -4.48 2.06 3.17
N GLN A 109 -4.29 0.75 2.90
CA GLN A 109 -4.91 -0.32 3.69
C GLN A 109 -4.14 -0.69 4.97
N GLY A 110 -2.99 -0.09 5.27
CA GLY A 110 -2.17 -0.38 6.45
C GLY A 110 -1.36 -1.67 6.32
N LEU A 111 -0.89 -1.94 5.12
CA LEU A 111 -0.15 -3.16 4.78
C LEU A 111 1.20 -3.24 5.50
N ASP A 112 1.84 -2.11 5.75
CA ASP A 112 3.09 -2.01 6.49
C ASP A 112 2.99 -2.61 7.90
N VAL A 113 1.90 -2.29 8.61
CA VAL A 113 1.63 -2.85 9.94
C VAL A 113 1.42 -4.36 9.87
N ALA A 114 0.57 -4.82 8.95
CA ALA A 114 0.25 -6.24 8.81
C ALA A 114 1.48 -7.08 8.43
N ILE A 115 2.30 -6.61 7.49
CA ILE A 115 3.55 -7.27 7.11
C ILE A 115 4.56 -7.22 8.25
N GLY A 116 4.65 -6.09 8.95
CA GLY A 116 5.50 -5.94 10.14
C GLY A 116 5.15 -6.94 11.24
N GLN A 117 3.86 -7.19 11.49
CA GLN A 117 3.41 -8.21 12.43
C GLN A 117 3.85 -9.62 12.01
N ILE A 118 3.75 -9.96 10.73
CA ILE A 118 4.15 -11.29 10.21
C ILE A 118 5.66 -11.50 10.39
N VAL A 119 6.48 -10.50 10.09
CA VAL A 119 7.94 -10.57 10.27
C VAL A 119 8.30 -10.65 11.75
N ALA A 120 7.69 -9.82 12.60
CA ALA A 120 7.89 -9.82 14.04
C ALA A 120 7.52 -11.17 14.66
N GLU A 121 6.42 -11.77 14.21
CA GLU A 121 5.98 -13.09 14.63
C GLU A 121 7.04 -14.15 14.32
N GLU A 122 7.46 -14.25 13.07
CA GLU A 122 8.40 -15.31 12.66
C GLU A 122 9.77 -15.15 13.32
N LEU A 123 10.21 -13.91 13.61
CA LEU A 123 11.52 -13.63 14.21
C LEU A 123 11.50 -13.52 15.74
N ASP A 124 10.37 -13.73 16.39
CA ASP A 124 10.24 -13.56 17.85
C ASP A 124 10.78 -12.20 18.36
N VAL A 125 10.48 -11.12 17.65
CA VAL A 125 10.84 -9.75 18.05
C VAL A 125 9.61 -8.90 18.31
N SER A 126 9.74 -7.86 19.12
CA SER A 126 8.71 -6.85 19.25
C SER A 126 8.44 -6.21 17.89
N TYR A 127 7.16 -6.00 17.56
CA TYR A 127 6.75 -5.28 16.35
C TYR A 127 7.47 -3.92 16.20
N ARG A 128 7.75 -3.23 17.32
CA ARG A 128 8.43 -1.94 17.34
C ARG A 128 9.87 -1.98 16.82
N LYS A 129 10.48 -3.16 16.80
CA LYS A 129 11.83 -3.38 16.25
C LYS A 129 11.83 -3.68 14.77
N VAL A 130 10.66 -3.84 14.14
CA VAL A 130 10.55 -4.19 12.73
C VAL A 130 10.23 -2.96 11.90
N LYS A 131 11.06 -2.70 10.88
CA LYS A 131 10.83 -1.71 9.85
C LYS A 131 10.58 -2.40 8.52
N ILE A 132 9.49 -2.05 7.85
CA ILE A 132 9.19 -2.54 6.50
C ILE A 132 9.62 -1.48 5.48
N VAL A 133 10.45 -1.89 4.53
CA VAL A 133 10.77 -1.13 3.33
C VAL A 133 9.95 -1.67 2.19
N MET A 134 9.07 -0.84 1.64
CA MET A 134 8.07 -1.28 0.67
C MET A 134 8.06 -0.36 -0.55
N GLY A 135 7.80 -0.95 -1.73
CA GLY A 135 7.63 -0.19 -2.96
C GLY A 135 8.90 0.49 -3.51
N ASN A 136 10.08 0.14 -3.02
CA ASN A 136 11.36 0.68 -3.48
C ASN A 136 12.05 -0.32 -4.41
N SER A 137 12.09 -0.03 -5.70
CA SER A 137 12.67 -0.91 -6.72
C SER A 137 14.19 -1.11 -6.59
N ALA A 138 14.89 -0.23 -5.87
CA ALA A 138 16.31 -0.39 -5.60
C ALA A 138 16.60 -1.39 -4.48
N THR A 139 15.63 -1.66 -3.60
CA THR A 139 15.85 -2.48 -2.40
C THR A 139 14.85 -3.61 -2.22
N SER A 140 13.76 -3.64 -2.97
CA SER A 140 12.72 -4.66 -2.84
C SER A 140 12.53 -5.44 -4.13
N LEU A 141 12.35 -6.74 -4.00
CA LEU A 141 12.08 -7.65 -5.13
C LEU A 141 10.72 -7.33 -5.75
N ASN A 142 10.59 -7.55 -7.05
CA ASN A 142 9.30 -7.38 -7.72
C ASN A 142 8.35 -8.54 -7.37
N GLN A 143 7.43 -8.28 -6.45
CA GLN A 143 6.36 -9.20 -6.05
C GLN A 143 5.03 -8.92 -6.77
N GLY A 144 5.04 -8.06 -7.78
CA GLY A 144 3.84 -7.69 -8.56
C GLY A 144 2.92 -6.69 -7.84
N GLY A 145 1.80 -6.40 -8.48
CA GLY A 145 0.79 -5.47 -7.96
C GLY A 145 0.09 -5.95 -6.70
N ALA A 146 -0.45 -5.03 -5.92
CA ALA A 146 -1.27 -5.30 -4.73
C ALA A 146 -2.75 -5.56 -5.07
N SER A 147 -3.06 -6.03 -6.28
CA SER A 147 -4.42 -6.29 -6.76
C SER A 147 -5.06 -7.51 -6.08
N SER A 148 -6.39 -7.56 -6.08
CA SER A 148 -7.18 -8.72 -5.61
C SER A 148 -6.80 -9.22 -4.22
N ALA A 149 -6.56 -8.33 -3.27
CA ALA A 149 -6.15 -8.65 -1.89
C ALA A 149 -4.85 -9.47 -1.77
N LEU A 150 -4.02 -9.53 -2.81
CA LEU A 150 -2.77 -10.29 -2.83
C LEU A 150 -1.65 -9.68 -1.95
N GLY A 151 -1.89 -8.58 -1.28
CA GLY A 151 -0.93 -7.98 -0.37
C GLY A 151 -0.49 -8.96 0.72
N ILE A 152 -1.40 -9.49 1.51
CA ILE A 152 -1.08 -10.46 2.57
C ILE A 152 -1.06 -11.88 2.04
N GLN A 153 -2.15 -12.32 1.41
CA GLN A 153 -2.34 -13.71 1.02
C GLN A 153 -1.24 -14.25 0.07
N GLY A 154 -0.87 -13.45 -0.93
CA GLY A 154 0.18 -13.81 -1.90
C GLY A 154 1.55 -13.25 -1.52
N GLY A 155 1.61 -11.93 -1.26
CA GLY A 155 2.88 -11.22 -1.10
C GLY A 155 3.59 -11.48 0.22
N ALA A 156 2.86 -11.69 1.32
CA ALA A 156 3.47 -11.94 2.61
C ALA A 156 4.08 -13.35 2.73
N LYS A 157 3.56 -14.33 1.99
CA LYS A 157 4.03 -15.73 2.08
C LYS A 157 5.53 -15.90 1.86
N PRO A 158 6.13 -15.38 0.77
CA PRO A 158 7.57 -15.48 0.56
C PRO A 158 8.38 -14.83 1.69
N LEU A 159 8.00 -13.62 2.12
CA LEU A 159 8.68 -12.92 3.20
C LEU A 159 8.55 -13.68 4.54
N ARG A 160 7.41 -14.28 4.80
CA ARG A 160 7.19 -15.13 5.97
C ARG A 160 8.11 -16.34 5.97
N ASN A 161 8.23 -17.02 4.82
CA ASN A 161 9.13 -18.16 4.66
C ASN A 161 10.60 -17.75 4.85
N ALA A 162 11.00 -16.61 4.29
CA ALA A 162 12.35 -16.06 4.48
C ALA A 162 12.62 -15.69 5.94
N SER A 163 11.65 -15.08 6.64
CA SER A 163 11.78 -14.74 8.06
C SER A 163 11.90 -16.00 8.96
N ALA A 164 11.15 -17.04 8.66
CA ALA A 164 11.29 -18.32 9.36
C ALA A 164 12.68 -18.95 9.16
N GLU A 165 13.23 -18.85 7.94
CA GLU A 165 14.58 -19.31 7.64
C GLU A 165 15.64 -18.49 8.36
N ALA A 166 15.50 -17.16 8.38
CA ALA A 166 16.37 -16.28 9.15
C ALA A 166 16.39 -16.65 10.64
N ARG A 167 15.21 -16.91 11.22
CA ARG A 167 15.08 -17.38 12.61
C ARG A 167 15.85 -18.68 12.84
N ARG A 168 15.72 -19.65 11.92
CA ARG A 168 16.44 -20.92 12.02
C ARG A 168 17.96 -20.71 12.02
N ILE A 169 18.46 -19.85 11.15
CA ILE A 169 19.91 -19.54 11.08
C ILE A 169 20.37 -18.86 12.37
N LEU A 170 19.61 -17.89 12.89
CA LEU A 170 19.94 -17.22 14.15
C LEU A 170 19.98 -18.20 15.34
N LEU A 171 19.06 -19.16 15.38
CA LEU A 171 19.10 -20.23 16.39
C LEU A 171 20.34 -21.12 16.25
N ASN A 172 20.76 -21.45 15.04
CA ASN A 172 21.97 -22.25 14.81
C ASN A 172 23.22 -21.49 15.25
N LEU A 173 23.33 -20.23 14.88
CA LEU A 173 24.45 -19.35 15.31
C LEU A 173 24.49 -19.22 16.84
N ALA A 174 23.32 -19.10 17.48
CA ALA A 174 23.26 -19.06 18.95
C ALA A 174 23.64 -20.42 19.58
N SER A 175 23.20 -21.53 18.99
CA SER A 175 23.56 -22.87 19.41
C SER A 175 25.09 -23.09 19.42
N GLU A 176 25.74 -22.67 18.35
CA GLU A 176 27.21 -22.71 18.23
C GLU A 176 27.87 -21.81 19.27
N LYS A 177 27.43 -20.55 19.39
CA LYS A 177 28.03 -19.54 20.28
C LYS A 177 27.84 -19.89 21.77
N LEU A 178 26.68 -20.42 22.14
CA LEU A 178 26.36 -20.79 23.51
C LEU A 178 26.75 -22.23 23.84
N ASN A 179 27.16 -23.02 22.86
CA ASN A 179 27.47 -24.44 22.95
C ASN A 179 26.32 -25.27 23.56
N VAL A 180 25.10 -25.01 23.08
CA VAL A 180 23.87 -25.64 23.56
C VAL A 180 22.99 -26.05 22.37
N PRO A 181 22.40 -27.27 22.34
CA PRO A 181 21.52 -27.69 21.25
C PRO A 181 20.35 -26.71 21.06
N VAL A 182 19.95 -26.46 19.80
CA VAL A 182 18.83 -25.56 19.44
C VAL A 182 17.54 -25.89 20.21
N ALA A 183 17.27 -27.18 20.47
CA ALA A 183 16.09 -27.60 21.23
C ALA A 183 16.01 -27.01 22.65
N ASN A 184 17.15 -26.66 23.22
CA ASN A 184 17.27 -26.08 24.55
C ASN A 184 17.31 -24.55 24.56
N LEU A 185 17.11 -23.93 23.39
CA LEU A 185 17.08 -22.47 23.24
C LEU A 185 15.65 -21.97 23.21
N SER A 186 15.45 -20.75 23.69
CA SER A 186 14.22 -19.96 23.60
C SER A 186 14.54 -18.57 23.09
N ILE A 187 13.59 -17.95 22.41
CA ILE A 187 13.74 -16.58 21.87
C ILE A 187 12.69 -15.70 22.51
N PHE A 188 13.12 -14.53 22.97
CA PHE A 188 12.23 -13.46 23.40
C PHE A 188 12.81 -12.12 22.97
N ASP A 189 12.05 -11.37 22.20
CA ASP A 189 12.36 -10.02 21.70
C ASP A 189 13.77 -9.89 21.06
N GLY A 190 14.16 -10.88 20.25
CA GLY A 190 15.45 -10.90 19.54
C GLY A 190 16.65 -11.28 20.43
N VAL A 191 16.38 -11.80 21.63
CA VAL A 191 17.38 -12.38 22.51
C VAL A 191 17.13 -13.88 22.62
N ILE A 192 18.17 -14.67 22.34
CA ILE A 192 18.15 -16.13 22.47
C ILE A 192 18.79 -16.50 23.79
N SER A 193 18.08 -17.27 24.62
CA SER A 193 18.56 -17.74 25.93
C SER A 193 18.45 -19.24 26.05
N VAL A 194 19.23 -19.81 26.96
CA VAL A 194 19.16 -21.22 27.31
C VAL A 194 17.98 -21.45 28.24
N LYS A 195 17.09 -22.39 27.92
CA LYS A 195 15.96 -22.77 28.75
C LYS A 195 16.43 -23.21 30.13
N GLY A 196 15.89 -22.57 31.18
CA GLY A 196 16.29 -22.85 32.57
C GLY A 196 17.60 -22.16 33.01
N ASN A 197 18.27 -21.42 32.12
CA ASN A 197 19.42 -20.58 32.42
C ASN A 197 19.42 -19.30 31.59
N GLU A 198 18.55 -18.37 31.91
CA GLU A 198 18.37 -17.12 31.16
C GLU A 198 19.58 -16.15 31.25
N ALA A 199 20.52 -16.40 32.17
CA ALA A 199 21.77 -15.65 32.22
C ALA A 199 22.68 -15.97 31.02
N GLN A 200 22.59 -17.21 30.50
CA GLN A 200 23.31 -17.63 29.30
C GLN A 200 22.49 -17.28 28.07
N LYS A 201 22.80 -16.17 27.44
CA LYS A 201 22.01 -15.61 26.34
C LYS A 201 22.90 -14.88 25.32
N VAL A 202 22.34 -14.62 24.15
CA VAL A 202 22.94 -13.85 23.06
C VAL A 202 21.86 -13.14 22.26
N SER A 203 22.07 -11.90 21.90
CA SER A 203 21.14 -11.12 21.06
C SER A 203 21.38 -11.33 19.58
N TYR A 204 20.40 -10.99 18.74
CA TYR A 204 20.54 -10.95 17.29
C TYR A 204 21.63 -9.96 16.85
N ALA A 205 21.75 -8.82 17.55
CA ALA A 205 22.80 -7.86 17.32
C ALA A 205 24.21 -8.48 17.49
N GLU A 206 24.40 -9.25 18.57
CA GLU A 206 25.69 -9.91 18.86
C GLU A 206 26.01 -11.09 17.93
N LEU A 207 24.99 -11.73 17.34
CA LEU A 207 25.17 -12.83 16.39
C LEU A 207 25.52 -12.34 15.01
N ILE A 208 24.77 -11.39 14.48
CA ILE A 208 24.84 -11.01 13.06
C ILE A 208 24.65 -9.51 12.81
N GLY A 209 24.41 -8.70 13.84
CA GLY A 209 24.04 -7.30 13.68
C GLY A 209 24.90 -6.51 12.69
N GLY A 210 24.26 -5.96 11.66
CA GLY A 210 24.92 -5.24 10.58
C GLY A 210 25.67 -6.09 9.55
N LYS A 211 25.58 -7.43 9.63
CA LYS A 211 26.18 -8.38 8.68
C LYS A 211 25.12 -9.07 7.84
N TYR A 212 25.56 -9.69 6.75
CA TYR A 212 24.71 -10.52 5.90
C TYR A 212 24.57 -11.94 6.46
N PHE A 213 23.40 -12.54 6.22
CA PHE A 213 23.19 -13.96 6.47
C PHE A 213 24.04 -14.85 5.55
N ASN A 214 24.34 -14.34 4.34
CA ASN A 214 25.04 -15.08 3.29
C ASN A 214 24.44 -16.48 3.06
N SER A 215 23.11 -16.56 3.09
CA SER A 215 22.37 -17.80 2.97
C SER A 215 21.36 -17.73 1.86
N LYS A 216 21.11 -18.87 1.22
CA LYS A 216 20.18 -19.01 0.12
C LYS A 216 18.88 -19.68 0.56
N VAL A 217 17.81 -19.28 -0.11
CA VAL A 217 16.48 -19.91 -0.06
C VAL A 217 16.13 -20.46 -1.44
N GLU A 218 15.33 -21.51 -1.51
CA GLU A 218 14.82 -22.03 -2.76
C GLU A 218 13.83 -21.00 -3.37
N TRP A 219 14.07 -20.58 -4.61
CA TRP A 219 13.21 -19.68 -5.36
C TRP A 219 12.55 -20.41 -6.52
N ASN A 220 11.25 -20.20 -6.71
CA ASN A 220 10.49 -20.78 -7.81
C ASN A 220 10.77 -20.19 -9.20
N LYS A 221 11.76 -19.29 -9.34
CA LYS A 221 12.20 -18.60 -10.57
C LYS A 221 11.08 -17.79 -11.28
N ARG A 222 10.06 -17.39 -10.53
CA ARG A 222 8.95 -16.57 -11.04
C ARG A 222 9.00 -15.20 -10.40
N ILE A 223 8.69 -14.15 -11.19
CA ILE A 223 8.66 -12.75 -10.77
C ILE A 223 7.19 -12.30 -10.72
N GLY A 224 6.90 -11.31 -9.90
CA GLY A 224 5.57 -10.75 -9.75
C GLY A 224 4.72 -11.52 -8.72
N ASN A 225 3.40 -11.53 -8.92
CA ASN A 225 2.47 -12.16 -7.97
C ASN A 225 2.74 -13.65 -7.68
N PRO A 226 3.24 -14.45 -8.63
CA PRO A 226 3.54 -15.86 -8.35
C PRO A 226 4.91 -16.11 -7.72
N LEU A 227 5.70 -15.06 -7.39
CA LEU A 227 6.99 -15.20 -6.71
C LEU A 227 6.79 -15.93 -5.38
N ASP A 228 7.55 -16.98 -5.16
CA ASP A 228 7.58 -17.73 -3.91
C ASP A 228 9.01 -18.19 -3.59
N VAL A 229 9.33 -18.21 -2.33
CA VAL A 229 10.58 -18.77 -1.80
C VAL A 229 10.29 -19.74 -0.66
N LYS A 230 11.19 -20.72 -0.47
CA LYS A 230 11.10 -21.68 0.61
C LYS A 230 12.46 -21.82 1.26
N GLY A 231 12.46 -21.86 2.58
CA GLY A 231 13.59 -22.27 3.40
C GLY A 231 13.43 -23.73 3.87
N VAL A 232 14.39 -24.20 4.63
CA VAL A 232 14.29 -25.45 5.36
C VAL A 232 13.32 -25.32 6.55
N ALA A 233 13.28 -24.14 7.15
CA ALA A 233 12.38 -23.83 8.27
C ALA A 233 10.92 -23.78 7.83
N LYS A 234 10.04 -24.34 8.69
CA LYS A 234 8.60 -24.13 8.57
C LYS A 234 8.21 -22.84 9.31
N PRO A 235 7.37 -21.99 8.71
CA PRO A 235 6.75 -20.89 9.43
C PRO A 235 5.94 -21.38 10.64
N LYS A 236 5.79 -20.54 11.65
CA LYS A 236 5.00 -20.83 12.85
C LYS A 236 3.56 -21.21 12.50
N SER A 237 2.99 -22.14 13.24
CA SER A 237 1.57 -22.46 13.17
C SER A 237 0.73 -21.35 13.81
N GLN A 238 -0.55 -21.26 13.47
CA GLN A 238 -1.46 -20.28 14.04
C GLN A 238 -1.54 -20.35 15.57
N SER A 239 -1.40 -21.53 16.15
CA SER A 239 -1.41 -21.73 17.60
C SER A 239 -0.19 -21.13 18.32
N GLU A 240 0.87 -20.80 17.59
CA GLU A 240 2.09 -20.18 18.13
C GLU A 240 2.09 -18.66 18.04
N TYR A 241 1.05 -18.06 17.42
CA TYR A 241 1.01 -16.62 17.19
C TYR A 241 0.86 -15.84 18.48
N LYS A 242 1.69 -14.80 18.60
CA LYS A 242 1.73 -13.85 19.73
C LYS A 242 1.59 -12.39 19.28
N VAL A 243 1.92 -12.11 18.03
CA VAL A 243 1.93 -10.76 17.44
C VAL A 243 0.88 -10.63 16.34
N VAL A 244 0.79 -11.64 15.46
CA VAL A 244 -0.23 -11.69 14.42
C VAL A 244 -1.61 -11.85 15.07
N GLY A 245 -2.56 -10.99 14.69
CA GLY A 245 -3.89 -10.94 15.27
C GLY A 245 -4.07 -9.93 16.40
N LEU A 246 -2.99 -9.32 16.90
CA LEU A 246 -3.11 -8.19 17.84
C LEU A 246 -3.59 -6.94 17.10
N SER A 247 -4.43 -6.16 17.78
CA SER A 247 -4.82 -4.82 17.31
C SER A 247 -3.67 -3.84 17.58
N LEU A 248 -2.88 -3.55 16.54
CA LEU A 248 -1.82 -2.56 16.61
C LEU A 248 -2.26 -1.25 15.95
N PRO A 249 -1.85 -0.09 16.49
CA PRO A 249 -2.13 1.18 15.85
C PRO A 249 -1.37 1.29 14.52
N ARG A 250 -2.00 1.94 13.55
CA ARG A 250 -1.36 2.26 12.27
C ARG A 250 -0.29 3.34 12.46
N ASN A 251 0.88 3.12 11.89
CA ASN A 251 2.01 4.06 11.98
C ASN A 251 1.78 5.33 11.16
N ASP A 252 0.99 5.23 10.10
CA ASP A 252 0.79 6.28 9.10
C ASP A 252 -0.36 7.25 9.43
N VAL A 253 -1.21 6.95 10.41
CA VAL A 253 -2.38 7.81 10.71
C VAL A 253 -1.96 9.14 11.30
N ALA A 254 -1.01 9.14 12.23
CA ALA A 254 -0.58 10.36 12.90
C ALA A 254 0.00 11.38 11.90
N TRP A 255 0.93 10.98 11.05
CA TRP A 255 1.53 11.90 10.08
C TRP A 255 0.54 12.35 9.00
N LYS A 256 -0.42 11.51 8.61
CA LYS A 256 -1.52 11.89 7.70
C LYS A 256 -2.42 12.96 8.30
N VAL A 257 -2.77 12.82 9.60
CA VAL A 257 -3.61 13.79 10.31
C VAL A 257 -2.89 15.11 10.53
N TYR A 258 -1.62 15.05 10.90
CA TYR A 258 -0.84 16.26 11.19
C TYR A 258 -0.14 16.84 9.96
N GLY A 259 -0.12 16.16 8.82
CA GLY A 259 0.57 16.59 7.62
C GLY A 259 2.10 16.70 7.80
N THR A 260 2.68 15.88 8.67
CA THR A 260 4.12 15.93 8.99
C THR A 260 4.99 15.15 8.02
N GLU A 261 4.42 14.20 7.32
CA GLU A 261 5.05 13.50 6.20
C GLU A 261 4.18 13.66 4.96
N GLY A 262 4.80 13.74 3.79
CA GLY A 262 4.11 14.01 2.54
C GLY A 262 3.79 12.74 1.74
N ASN A 263 2.68 12.77 1.03
CA ASN A 263 2.45 11.88 -0.09
C ASN A 263 3.28 12.33 -1.31
N ILE A 264 3.30 11.54 -2.38
CA ILE A 264 4.01 11.91 -3.63
C ILE A 264 3.54 13.29 -4.15
N ALA A 265 2.26 13.61 -3.99
CA ALA A 265 1.73 14.92 -4.38
C ALA A 265 2.30 16.11 -3.58
N ASP A 266 2.85 15.85 -2.39
CA ASP A 266 3.39 16.88 -1.50
C ASP A 266 4.91 17.09 -1.67
N VAL A 267 5.57 16.24 -2.46
CA VAL A 267 7.00 16.35 -2.73
C VAL A 267 7.33 17.68 -3.40
N ARG A 268 8.33 18.37 -2.86
CA ARG A 268 8.87 19.62 -3.41
C ARG A 268 10.38 19.54 -3.46
N VAL A 269 10.94 19.77 -4.64
CA VAL A 269 12.40 19.84 -4.84
C VAL A 269 12.76 21.15 -5.55
N PRO A 270 13.95 21.71 -5.32
CA PRO A 270 14.40 22.93 -5.99
C PRO A 270 14.35 22.76 -7.52
N GLY A 271 13.77 23.78 -8.19
CA GLY A 271 13.64 23.76 -9.65
C GLY A 271 12.55 22.83 -10.21
N MET A 272 11.72 22.24 -9.36
CA MET A 272 10.62 21.35 -9.80
C MET A 272 9.60 22.13 -10.64
N LEU A 273 9.14 21.51 -11.73
CA LEU A 273 8.01 21.99 -12.52
C LEU A 273 6.76 21.19 -12.14
N HIS A 274 5.63 21.89 -12.15
CA HIS A 274 4.32 21.26 -11.96
C HIS A 274 3.67 20.98 -13.29
N ALA A 275 3.21 19.76 -13.51
CA ALA A 275 2.55 19.34 -14.73
C ALA A 275 1.07 19.01 -14.51
N ARG A 276 0.26 19.22 -15.54
CA ARG A 276 -1.11 18.74 -15.65
C ARG A 276 -1.29 18.04 -16.99
N VAL A 277 -1.65 16.77 -16.92
CA VAL A 277 -1.94 15.98 -18.12
C VAL A 277 -3.29 16.38 -18.69
N ILE A 278 -3.32 16.64 -19.99
CA ILE A 278 -4.54 16.94 -20.75
C ILE A 278 -5.06 15.64 -21.36
N ARG A 279 -6.26 15.27 -20.98
CA ARG A 279 -6.87 14.01 -21.44
C ARG A 279 -7.96 14.29 -22.45
N THR A 280 -8.08 13.39 -23.42
CA THR A 280 -9.20 13.39 -24.38
C THR A 280 -10.54 13.17 -23.64
N PRO A 281 -11.61 13.85 -24.05
CA PRO A 281 -12.95 13.66 -23.48
C PRO A 281 -13.58 12.31 -23.89
N VAL A 282 -13.06 11.64 -24.92
CA VAL A 282 -13.54 10.34 -25.38
C VAL A 282 -12.41 9.33 -25.40
N ALA A 283 -12.71 8.08 -25.08
CA ALA A 283 -11.73 7.01 -25.09
C ALA A 283 -11.08 6.86 -26.49
N GLY A 284 -9.76 6.76 -26.53
CA GLY A 284 -9.01 6.62 -27.79
C GLY A 284 -8.94 7.88 -28.66
N GLY A 285 -9.42 9.04 -28.21
CA GLY A 285 -9.30 10.28 -28.96
C GLY A 285 -7.86 10.74 -29.11
N LEU A 286 -7.57 11.42 -30.23
CA LEU A 286 -6.27 12.01 -30.54
C LEU A 286 -6.35 13.53 -30.55
N ALA A 287 -5.33 14.19 -30.00
CA ALA A 287 -5.18 15.62 -30.11
C ALA A 287 -4.73 15.99 -31.53
N GLU A 288 -5.65 16.46 -32.36
CA GLU A 288 -5.38 16.89 -33.74
C GLU A 288 -4.65 18.24 -33.74
N LYS A 289 -5.26 19.24 -33.11
CA LYS A 289 -4.72 20.60 -33.05
C LYS A 289 -4.66 21.06 -31.59
N VAL A 290 -3.54 21.67 -31.22
CA VAL A 290 -3.33 22.30 -29.92
C VAL A 290 -3.06 23.78 -30.15
N ASP A 291 -3.91 24.65 -29.61
CA ASP A 291 -3.75 26.10 -29.69
C ASP A 291 -3.00 26.62 -28.47
N GLU A 292 -1.66 26.61 -28.56
CA GLU A 292 -0.79 27.12 -27.51
C GLU A 292 -0.98 28.63 -27.23
N SER A 293 -1.54 29.39 -28.19
CA SER A 293 -1.81 30.81 -28.01
C SER A 293 -2.84 31.05 -26.92
N SER A 294 -3.74 30.10 -26.68
CA SER A 294 -4.78 30.19 -25.66
C SER A 294 -4.26 30.35 -24.24
N ILE A 295 -3.01 29.93 -23.96
CA ILE A 295 -2.39 30.00 -22.62
C ILE A 295 -1.20 30.96 -22.52
N LYS A 296 -0.89 31.74 -23.58
CA LYS A 296 0.26 32.67 -23.61
C LYS A 296 0.25 33.73 -22.49
N HIS A 297 -0.93 34.08 -22.00
CA HIS A 297 -1.09 35.04 -20.91
C HIS A 297 -0.71 34.48 -19.53
N ILE A 298 -0.54 33.14 -19.40
CA ILE A 298 -0.13 32.50 -18.17
C ILE A 298 1.39 32.41 -18.16
N LYS A 299 2.02 33.26 -17.33
CA LYS A 299 3.48 33.38 -17.28
C LYS A 299 4.14 32.03 -16.92
N GLY A 300 5.12 31.63 -17.74
CA GLY A 300 5.90 30.41 -17.51
C GLY A 300 5.18 29.10 -17.84
N ALA A 301 3.90 29.18 -18.26
CA ALA A 301 3.20 28.00 -18.73
C ALA A 301 3.64 27.62 -20.16
N ARG A 302 3.86 26.34 -20.40
CA ARG A 302 4.18 25.81 -21.73
C ARG A 302 3.54 24.46 -21.97
N VAL A 303 3.29 24.13 -23.21
CA VAL A 303 2.76 22.85 -23.65
C VAL A 303 3.90 21.84 -23.78
N VAL A 304 3.67 20.61 -23.37
CA VAL A 304 4.51 19.43 -23.62
C VAL A 304 3.69 18.42 -24.38
N ARG A 305 4.13 18.06 -25.58
CA ARG A 305 3.47 17.07 -26.43
C ARG A 305 4.47 16.03 -26.92
N GLU A 306 4.13 14.76 -26.71
CA GLU A 306 4.85 13.64 -27.26
C GLU A 306 3.84 12.63 -27.80
N LYS A 307 3.76 12.51 -29.12
CA LYS A 307 2.73 11.71 -29.80
C LYS A 307 1.32 12.09 -29.36
N ASN A 308 0.62 11.19 -28.66
CA ASN A 308 -0.72 11.46 -28.09
C ASN A 308 -0.68 11.88 -26.60
N PHE A 309 0.50 11.93 -26.00
CA PHE A 309 0.65 12.52 -24.67
C PHE A 309 0.63 14.03 -24.79
N LEU A 310 -0.21 14.67 -24.00
CA LEU A 310 -0.34 16.11 -23.94
C LEU A 310 -0.39 16.55 -22.49
N ALA A 311 0.42 17.54 -22.15
CA ALA A 311 0.44 18.14 -20.83
C ALA A 311 0.77 19.62 -20.91
N VAL A 312 0.49 20.37 -19.85
CA VAL A 312 1.03 21.70 -19.60
C VAL A 312 1.91 21.66 -18.38
N VAL A 313 2.97 22.45 -18.37
CA VAL A 313 3.90 22.59 -17.26
C VAL A 313 4.09 24.06 -16.91
N ALA A 314 4.30 24.35 -15.61
CA ALA A 314 4.65 25.66 -15.09
C ALA A 314 5.45 25.54 -13.79
N GLU A 315 6.16 26.61 -13.40
CA GLU A 315 6.88 26.67 -12.12
C GLU A 315 5.92 26.67 -10.92
N ARG A 316 4.77 27.35 -11.08
CA ARG A 316 3.74 27.40 -10.04
C ARG A 316 2.64 26.39 -10.37
N GLU A 317 2.26 25.59 -9.38
CA GLU A 317 1.23 24.57 -9.53
C GLU A 317 -0.10 25.13 -10.05
N TRP A 318 -0.52 26.30 -9.52
CA TRP A 318 -1.77 26.92 -9.92
C TRP A 318 -1.75 27.43 -11.36
N ASP A 319 -0.59 27.84 -11.85
CA ASP A 319 -0.44 28.26 -13.25
C ASP A 319 -0.55 27.04 -14.20
N ALA A 320 -0.03 25.88 -13.82
CA ALA A 320 -0.26 24.64 -14.56
C ALA A 320 -1.74 24.24 -14.54
N VAL A 321 -2.44 24.40 -13.40
CA VAL A 321 -3.89 24.13 -13.31
C VAL A 321 -4.70 25.04 -14.21
N LYS A 322 -4.42 26.35 -14.23
CA LYS A 322 -5.07 27.30 -15.11
C LYS A 322 -4.80 26.98 -16.58
N ALA A 323 -3.53 26.74 -16.93
CA ALA A 323 -3.14 26.40 -18.29
C ALA A 323 -3.86 25.13 -18.78
N ALA A 324 -4.01 24.13 -17.92
CA ALA A 324 -4.73 22.91 -18.27
C ALA A 324 -6.22 23.14 -18.56
N LYS A 325 -6.86 24.08 -17.86
CA LYS A 325 -8.26 24.41 -18.05
C LYS A 325 -8.49 25.30 -19.29
N GLU A 326 -7.53 26.14 -19.64
CA GLU A 326 -7.67 27.16 -20.68
C GLU A 326 -7.08 26.74 -22.03
N LEU A 327 -6.23 25.69 -22.05
CA LEU A 327 -5.67 25.16 -23.29
C LEU A 327 -6.76 24.66 -24.22
N LYS A 328 -6.82 25.24 -25.40
CA LYS A 328 -7.75 24.82 -26.44
C LYS A 328 -7.17 23.69 -27.28
N VAL A 329 -7.87 22.57 -27.31
CA VAL A 329 -7.46 21.36 -28.03
C VAL A 329 -8.62 20.88 -28.90
N THR A 330 -8.34 20.65 -30.20
CA THR A 330 -9.26 19.98 -31.09
C THR A 330 -8.98 18.48 -31.02
N TRP A 331 -9.99 17.71 -30.71
CA TRP A 331 -9.89 16.25 -30.58
C TRP A 331 -10.60 15.57 -31.73
N VAL A 332 -10.01 14.48 -32.22
CA VAL A 332 -10.63 13.57 -33.17
C VAL A 332 -10.79 12.19 -32.56
N ALA A 333 -11.92 11.56 -32.81
CA ALA A 333 -12.14 10.18 -32.38
C ALA A 333 -11.31 9.23 -33.22
N ASN A 334 -10.54 8.35 -32.57
CA ASN A 334 -9.69 7.34 -33.24
C ASN A 334 -10.20 5.91 -33.05
N SER A 335 -11.29 5.73 -32.35
CA SER A 335 -11.88 4.43 -32.10
C SER A 335 -13.40 4.52 -32.12
N LYS A 336 -14.05 3.41 -32.35
CA LYS A 336 -15.51 3.33 -32.15
C LYS A 336 -15.78 3.63 -30.68
N PRO A 337 -16.81 4.45 -30.38
CA PRO A 337 -17.19 4.71 -29.01
C PRO A 337 -17.59 3.40 -28.32
N PHE A 338 -17.40 3.35 -27.03
CA PHE A 338 -17.96 2.28 -26.21
C PHE A 338 -19.50 2.31 -26.34
N PRO A 339 -20.18 1.16 -26.24
CA PRO A 339 -21.63 1.14 -26.22
C PRO A 339 -22.14 1.93 -25.02
N GLU A 340 -23.37 2.40 -25.08
CA GLU A 340 -24.08 2.95 -23.94
C GLU A 340 -24.11 1.94 -22.79
N PHE A 341 -24.10 2.42 -21.57
CA PHE A 341 -23.98 1.57 -20.39
C PHE A 341 -25.06 0.47 -20.34
N GLU A 342 -26.27 0.81 -20.72
CA GLU A 342 -27.43 -0.11 -20.76
C GLU A 342 -27.24 -1.26 -21.75
N LYS A 343 -26.45 -1.04 -22.82
CA LYS A 343 -26.17 -2.03 -23.87
C LYS A 343 -24.86 -2.79 -23.63
N LEU A 344 -24.18 -2.51 -22.54
CA LEU A 344 -22.84 -3.06 -22.29
C LEU A 344 -22.82 -4.58 -22.26
N HIS A 345 -23.74 -5.20 -21.51
CA HIS A 345 -23.78 -6.65 -21.33
C HIS A 345 -24.14 -7.37 -22.65
N GLU A 346 -25.05 -6.78 -23.45
CA GLU A 346 -25.34 -7.29 -24.77
C GLU A 346 -24.13 -7.21 -25.71
N HIS A 347 -23.45 -6.07 -25.70
CA HIS A 347 -22.21 -5.89 -26.45
C HIS A 347 -21.14 -6.91 -26.08
N ILE A 348 -20.96 -7.20 -24.78
CA ILE A 348 -20.00 -8.22 -24.31
C ILE A 348 -20.37 -9.61 -24.81
N ARG A 349 -21.66 -9.99 -24.80
CA ARG A 349 -22.12 -11.29 -25.29
C ARG A 349 -21.89 -11.45 -26.78
N GLN A 350 -22.05 -10.37 -27.55
CA GLN A 350 -21.87 -10.36 -29.01
C GLN A 350 -20.42 -10.20 -29.45
N ALA A 351 -19.53 -9.79 -28.53
CA ALA A 351 -18.14 -9.59 -28.86
C ALA A 351 -17.43 -10.90 -29.24
N PRO A 352 -16.58 -10.90 -30.29
CA PRO A 352 -15.84 -12.09 -30.69
C PRO A 352 -14.91 -12.57 -29.58
N THR A 353 -14.95 -13.84 -29.27
CA THR A 353 -14.08 -14.46 -28.26
C THR A 353 -12.62 -14.47 -28.78
N ARG A 354 -11.74 -13.74 -28.13
CA ARG A 354 -10.30 -13.70 -28.49
C ARG A 354 -9.54 -14.96 -28.07
N LYS A 355 -9.88 -15.53 -26.90
CA LYS A 355 -9.23 -16.71 -26.35
C LYS A 355 -10.19 -17.41 -25.39
N ARG A 356 -10.26 -18.73 -25.48
CA ARG A 356 -10.83 -19.59 -24.43
C ARG A 356 -9.71 -20.28 -23.69
N SER A 357 -9.77 -20.31 -22.37
CA SER A 357 -8.92 -21.15 -21.54
C SER A 357 -9.81 -21.99 -20.63
N GLU A 358 -9.42 -23.22 -20.42
CA GLU A 358 -10.03 -24.14 -19.46
C GLU A 358 -9.05 -24.26 -18.28
N ASP A 359 -9.26 -23.44 -17.26
CA ASP A 359 -8.33 -23.31 -16.15
C ASP A 359 -8.50 -24.43 -15.12
N ILE A 360 -9.72 -24.99 -15.05
CA ILE A 360 -10.08 -26.09 -14.13
C ILE A 360 -10.94 -27.09 -14.88
N LYS A 361 -10.55 -28.35 -14.85
CA LYS A 361 -11.29 -29.47 -15.41
C LYS A 361 -11.33 -30.61 -14.38
N ASN A 362 -12.37 -30.61 -13.57
CA ASN A 362 -12.59 -31.64 -12.54
C ASN A 362 -13.91 -32.39 -12.82
N GLY A 363 -13.82 -33.67 -13.07
CA GLY A 363 -14.97 -34.50 -13.35
C GLY A 363 -15.63 -34.26 -14.72
N ASP A 364 -16.87 -34.74 -14.87
CA ASP A 364 -17.69 -34.57 -16.07
C ASP A 364 -18.95 -33.76 -15.71
N VAL A 365 -18.91 -32.47 -16.00
CA VAL A 365 -19.99 -31.52 -15.69
C VAL A 365 -21.26 -31.86 -16.48
N ALA A 366 -21.11 -32.28 -17.74
CA ALA A 366 -22.27 -32.60 -18.60
C ALA A 366 -23.06 -33.82 -18.06
N SER A 367 -22.35 -34.87 -17.67
CA SER A 367 -22.97 -36.03 -17.04
C SER A 367 -23.58 -35.71 -15.67
N ALA A 368 -22.92 -34.87 -14.87
CA ALA A 368 -23.43 -34.44 -13.56
C ALA A 368 -24.74 -33.63 -13.70
N LEU A 369 -24.79 -32.69 -14.64
CA LEU A 369 -26.02 -31.91 -14.92
C LEU A 369 -27.17 -32.81 -15.42
N LYS A 370 -26.85 -33.77 -16.29
CA LYS A 370 -27.83 -34.71 -16.83
C LYS A 370 -28.43 -35.61 -15.76
N SER A 371 -27.68 -36.03 -14.76
CA SER A 371 -28.10 -36.88 -13.65
C SER A 371 -28.59 -36.13 -12.42
N ALA A 372 -28.54 -34.81 -12.41
CA ALA A 372 -28.96 -34.00 -11.28
C ALA A 372 -30.47 -34.11 -11.03
N VAL A 373 -30.84 -34.29 -9.78
CA VAL A 373 -32.28 -34.30 -9.36
C VAL A 373 -32.89 -32.92 -9.59
N LYS A 374 -32.14 -31.85 -9.48
CA LYS A 374 -32.56 -30.48 -9.72
C LYS A 374 -31.40 -29.65 -10.25
N VAL A 375 -31.66 -28.89 -11.33
CA VAL A 375 -30.75 -27.89 -11.87
C VAL A 375 -31.32 -26.51 -11.54
N VAL A 376 -30.49 -25.63 -11.04
CA VAL A 376 -30.81 -24.22 -10.81
C VAL A 376 -29.92 -23.38 -11.72
N GLU A 377 -30.52 -22.55 -12.54
CA GLU A 377 -29.83 -21.65 -13.44
C GLU A 377 -30.04 -20.20 -12.98
N ALA A 378 -28.98 -19.40 -13.00
CA ALA A 378 -29.03 -17.98 -12.68
C ALA A 378 -28.02 -17.20 -13.52
N GLU A 379 -28.37 -16.01 -13.92
CA GLU A 379 -27.49 -15.06 -14.57
C GLU A 379 -27.17 -13.92 -13.60
N TYR A 380 -25.88 -13.58 -13.50
CA TYR A 380 -25.40 -12.47 -12.69
C TYR A 380 -24.73 -11.45 -13.59
N LEU A 381 -25.15 -10.19 -13.52
CA LEU A 381 -24.59 -9.09 -14.28
C LEU A 381 -23.69 -8.23 -13.40
N TRP A 382 -22.45 -8.07 -13.79
CA TRP A 382 -21.49 -7.20 -13.12
C TRP A 382 -21.34 -5.88 -13.87
N PRO A 383 -21.65 -4.74 -13.25
CA PRO A 383 -21.39 -3.44 -13.86
C PRO A 383 -19.89 -3.14 -13.89
N PHE A 384 -19.50 -2.17 -14.70
CA PHE A 384 -18.15 -1.60 -14.60
C PHE A 384 -17.92 -1.02 -13.22
N GLN A 385 -16.73 -1.31 -12.68
CA GLN A 385 -16.30 -0.81 -11.40
C GLN A 385 -14.98 -0.07 -11.55
N SER A 386 -14.79 0.97 -10.73
CA SER A 386 -13.55 1.72 -10.62
C SER A 386 -13.20 1.85 -9.15
N HIS A 387 -11.90 1.88 -8.84
CA HIS A 387 -11.44 2.18 -7.48
C HIS A 387 -11.76 3.62 -7.05
N ALA A 388 -12.13 4.48 -8.00
CA ALA A 388 -12.57 5.87 -7.77
C ALA A 388 -11.68 6.63 -6.78
N SER A 389 -10.38 6.61 -7.00
CA SER A 389 -9.42 7.33 -6.16
C SER A 389 -9.85 8.79 -5.97
N MET A 390 -9.99 9.22 -4.72
CA MET A 390 -10.47 10.56 -4.38
C MET A 390 -9.48 11.66 -4.75
N GLY A 391 -8.18 11.36 -4.67
CA GLY A 391 -7.11 12.27 -5.08
C GLY A 391 -6.64 12.02 -6.52
N PRO A 392 -6.06 13.01 -7.19
CA PRO A 392 -5.45 12.83 -8.49
C PRO A 392 -4.25 11.89 -8.40
N ALA A 393 -4.12 11.02 -9.40
CA ALA A 393 -2.89 10.25 -9.57
C ALA A 393 -1.72 11.21 -9.82
N SER A 394 -0.60 11.00 -9.16
CA SER A 394 0.59 11.84 -9.26
C SER A 394 1.86 11.01 -9.41
N ALA A 395 2.86 11.62 -10.01
CA ALA A 395 4.22 11.08 -10.10
C ALA A 395 5.22 12.24 -10.03
N VAL A 396 6.36 11.99 -9.40
CA VAL A 396 7.50 12.90 -9.40
C VAL A 396 8.65 12.18 -10.09
N ALA A 397 9.34 12.87 -11.01
CA ALA A 397 10.50 12.36 -11.72
C ALA A 397 11.69 13.31 -11.51
N ASP A 398 12.84 12.73 -11.17
CA ASP A 398 14.13 13.41 -11.15
C ASP A 398 15.06 12.62 -12.09
N VAL A 399 15.22 13.16 -13.31
CA VAL A 399 16.02 12.53 -14.35
C VAL A 399 17.41 13.17 -14.33
N LYS A 400 18.41 12.35 -14.00
CA LYS A 400 19.83 12.74 -14.08
C LYS A 400 20.37 12.31 -15.43
N ALA A 401 21.20 13.18 -16.01
CA ALA A 401 21.88 12.91 -17.28
C ALA A 401 22.91 11.78 -17.12
#